data_96759eac491f0d6e306bda1f154ee572
#
_entry.id   96759eac491f0d6e306bda1f154ee572
#
_cell.length_a   1.000
_cell.length_b   1.000
_cell.length_c   1.000
_cell.angle_alpha   90.00
_cell.angle_beta   90.00
_cell.angle_gamma   90.00
#
_symmetry.space_group_name_H-M   'P 1'
#
loop_
_entity.id
_entity.type
_entity.pdbx_description
1 polymer ?
#
loop_
_entity_poly.entity_id
_entity_poly.type
_entity_poly.pdbx_seq_one_letter_code
_entity_poly.pdbx_strand_id
1 'polypeptide(L)'
;MFDREQEKAGQPLAVEVMHLENFFTAEEYHQKYLDKNPGGYCHIPRKMFELGQTDKEVALRERIGELAYEVTQNAATERAFTGEYDDFFEKDLYVDVVSGEPLFTSLDKYDSGCGWPAFTHPIAEDAVTEKRDLSHFMVCTEVRSAKADSHLGHVFNDGPSESEGLRYCINSAALRFVPYEDMDAEGYGKYRAVFE
;
A
#
# COMPACT_ATOMS: atom_id res chain seq x y z
N MET A 1 7.56 -24.16 -11.90
CA MET A 1 6.97 -23.05 -12.69
C MET A 1 6.90 -23.42 -14.15
N PHE A 2 8.00 -23.74 -14.80
CA PHE A 2 8.07 -24.13 -16.21
C PHE A 2 7.13 -25.31 -16.58
N ASP A 3 7.17 -26.41 -15.80
CA ASP A 3 6.33 -27.60 -16.03
C ASP A 3 4.82 -27.28 -16.01
N ARG A 4 4.40 -26.38 -15.11
CA ARG A 4 3.01 -25.93 -14.99
C ARG A 4 2.54 -25.13 -16.21
N GLU A 5 3.42 -24.31 -16.80
CA GLU A 5 3.10 -23.55 -18.00
C GLU A 5 3.08 -24.44 -19.25
N GLN A 6 3.95 -25.44 -19.30
CA GLN A 6 3.94 -26.45 -20.36
C GLN A 6 2.66 -27.29 -20.36
N GLU A 7 2.16 -27.67 -19.17
CA GLU A 7 0.86 -28.35 -19.02
C GLU A 7 -0.30 -27.49 -19.51
N LYS A 8 -0.30 -26.19 -19.17
CA LYS A 8 -1.33 -25.24 -19.63
C LYS A 8 -1.31 -25.02 -21.15
N ALA A 9 -0.14 -25.01 -21.75
CA ALA A 9 0.02 -24.78 -23.16
C ALA A 9 -0.46 -25.98 -24.04
N GLY A 10 -0.57 -27.18 -23.46
CA GLY A 10 -0.99 -28.41 -24.15
C GLY A 10 -0.04 -28.88 -25.27
N GLN A 11 1.14 -28.25 -25.38
CA GLN A 11 2.20 -28.59 -26.35
C GLN A 11 3.56 -28.19 -25.77
N PRO A 12 4.67 -28.79 -26.25
CA PRO A 12 6.00 -28.41 -25.82
C PRO A 12 6.26 -26.91 -26.04
N LEU A 13 6.67 -26.21 -24.97
CA LEU A 13 7.09 -24.84 -25.10
C LEU A 13 8.50 -24.74 -25.67
N ALA A 14 8.68 -23.93 -26.70
CA ALA A 14 9.98 -23.62 -27.28
C ALA A 14 10.71 -22.57 -26.43
N VAL A 15 10.94 -22.89 -25.15
CA VAL A 15 11.61 -22.03 -24.19
C VAL A 15 12.82 -22.73 -23.60
N GLU A 16 13.97 -22.11 -23.67
CA GLU A 16 15.18 -22.58 -23.04
C GLU A 16 15.28 -22.01 -21.63
N VAL A 17 15.42 -22.89 -20.62
CA VAL A 17 15.59 -22.50 -19.23
C VAL A 17 17.05 -22.67 -18.85
N MET A 18 17.76 -21.54 -18.67
CA MET A 18 19.16 -21.51 -18.30
C MET A 18 19.36 -20.75 -17.00
N HIS A 19 20.52 -20.94 -16.36
CA HIS A 19 20.94 -20.07 -15.26
C HIS A 19 21.11 -18.62 -15.74
N LEU A 20 20.66 -17.68 -14.92
CA LEU A 20 20.85 -16.25 -15.18
C LEU A 20 22.34 -15.89 -15.05
N GLU A 21 23.01 -15.68 -16.17
CA GLU A 21 24.45 -15.35 -16.20
C GLU A 21 24.70 -13.84 -16.25
N ASN A 22 23.79 -13.10 -16.92
CA ASN A 22 23.91 -11.65 -17.10
C ASN A 22 22.55 -11.00 -16.89
N PHE A 23 22.43 -10.20 -15.84
CA PHE A 23 21.26 -9.37 -15.58
C PHE A 23 21.66 -7.91 -15.54
N PHE A 24 21.05 -7.13 -16.40
CA PHE A 24 21.17 -5.68 -16.41
C PHE A 24 19.81 -5.07 -16.13
N THR A 25 19.73 -4.26 -15.09
CA THR A 25 18.52 -3.50 -14.80
C THR A 25 18.25 -2.54 -15.95
N ALA A 26 17.05 -2.51 -16.49
CA ALA A 26 16.68 -1.52 -17.51
C ALA A 26 16.84 -0.10 -16.94
N GLU A 27 17.13 0.86 -17.80
CA GLU A 27 17.18 2.28 -17.42
C GLU A 27 15.85 2.70 -16.77
N GLU A 28 15.89 3.56 -15.77
CA GLU A 28 14.72 4.01 -15.00
C GLU A 28 13.58 4.52 -15.89
N TYR A 29 13.93 5.16 -17.01
CA TYR A 29 12.97 5.59 -18.04
C TYR A 29 12.14 4.44 -18.62
N HIS A 30 12.73 3.26 -18.82
CA HIS A 30 12.07 2.09 -19.40
C HIS A 30 11.33 1.24 -18.34
N GLN A 31 11.71 1.39 -17.07
CA GLN A 31 11.03 0.70 -15.99
C GLN A 31 9.61 1.27 -15.82
N LYS A 32 8.63 0.40 -15.76
CA LYS A 32 7.21 0.77 -15.63
C LYS A 32 6.74 1.77 -16.71
N TYR A 33 7.31 1.65 -17.94
CA TYR A 33 7.00 2.60 -19.03
C TYR A 33 5.50 2.69 -19.32
N LEU A 34 4.77 1.59 -19.35
CA LEU A 34 3.33 1.58 -19.63
C LEU A 34 2.50 2.15 -18.48
N ASP A 35 2.97 2.04 -17.25
CA ASP A 35 2.32 2.64 -16.08
C ASP A 35 2.44 4.16 -16.14
N LYS A 36 3.63 4.65 -16.52
CA LYS A 36 3.89 6.08 -16.72
C LYS A 36 3.24 6.63 -18.00
N ASN A 37 3.00 5.78 -19.00
CA ASN A 37 2.45 6.13 -20.31
C ASN A 37 1.36 5.12 -20.72
N PRO A 38 0.13 5.21 -20.20
CA PRO A 38 -0.93 4.22 -20.45
C PRO A 38 -1.30 4.02 -21.92
N GLY A 39 -1.05 5.02 -22.77
CA GLY A 39 -1.21 4.96 -24.23
C GLY A 39 0.09 4.70 -25.01
N GLY A 40 1.18 4.41 -24.31
CA GLY A 40 2.50 4.19 -24.90
C GLY A 40 2.54 2.90 -25.74
N TYR A 41 3.42 2.91 -26.76
CA TYR A 41 3.63 1.72 -27.59
C TYR A 41 4.51 0.71 -26.86
N CYS A 42 4.01 -0.53 -26.78
CA CYS A 42 4.81 -1.70 -26.40
C CYS A 42 4.49 -2.86 -27.36
N HIS A 43 5.51 -3.52 -27.87
CA HIS A 43 5.35 -4.68 -28.75
C HIS A 43 4.91 -5.96 -28.01
N ILE A 44 4.99 -5.95 -26.67
CA ILE A 44 4.51 -7.05 -25.83
C ILE A 44 3.04 -6.78 -25.49
N PRO A 45 2.12 -7.69 -25.83
CA PRO A 45 0.72 -7.53 -25.44
C PRO A 45 0.56 -7.44 -23.92
N ARG A 46 -0.29 -6.52 -23.44
CA ARG A 46 -0.57 -6.34 -22.00
C ARG A 46 -0.87 -7.65 -21.28
N LYS A 47 -1.62 -8.54 -21.91
CA LYS A 47 -1.96 -9.87 -21.39
C LYS A 47 -0.73 -10.72 -21.02
N MET A 48 0.44 -10.49 -21.63
CA MET A 48 1.67 -11.22 -21.30
C MET A 48 2.32 -10.72 -19.99
N PHE A 49 2.05 -9.50 -19.56
CA PHE A 49 2.50 -9.01 -18.24
C PHE A 49 1.70 -9.65 -17.09
N GLU A 50 0.45 -10.05 -17.36
CA GLU A 50 -0.42 -10.73 -16.40
C GLU A 50 0.02 -12.18 -16.12
N LEU A 51 0.75 -12.82 -17.05
CA LEU A 51 1.25 -14.20 -16.91
C LEU A 51 2.30 -14.38 -15.79
N GLY A 52 2.86 -13.30 -15.27
CA GLY A 52 3.82 -13.32 -14.15
C GLY A 52 3.18 -13.13 -12.78
N GLN A 53 1.90 -12.79 -12.71
CA GLN A 53 1.22 -12.58 -11.43
C GLN A 53 0.83 -13.93 -10.81
N THR A 54 1.04 -14.05 -9.49
CA THR A 54 0.58 -15.23 -8.75
C THR A 54 -0.94 -15.17 -8.57
N ASP A 55 -1.59 -16.33 -8.42
CA ASP A 55 -3.04 -16.40 -8.14
C ASP A 55 -3.42 -15.56 -6.88
N LYS A 56 -2.48 -15.42 -5.94
CA LYS A 56 -2.66 -14.60 -4.72
C LYS A 56 -2.64 -13.10 -5.01
N GLU A 57 -1.73 -12.65 -5.87
CA GLU A 57 -1.64 -11.23 -6.27
C GLU A 57 -2.88 -10.80 -7.04
N VAL A 58 -3.35 -11.65 -7.97
CA VAL A 58 -4.60 -11.41 -8.70
C VAL A 58 -5.78 -11.31 -7.73
N ALA A 59 -5.93 -12.28 -6.84
CA ALA A 59 -7.02 -12.29 -5.86
C ALA A 59 -6.96 -11.09 -4.89
N LEU A 60 -5.76 -10.66 -4.47
CA LEU A 60 -5.58 -9.48 -3.64
C LEU A 60 -6.00 -8.22 -4.41
N ARG A 61 -5.53 -8.06 -5.65
CA ARG A 61 -5.85 -6.92 -6.52
C ARG A 61 -7.36 -6.82 -6.81
N GLU A 62 -8.02 -7.94 -7.04
CA GLU A 62 -9.47 -7.99 -7.21
C GLU A 62 -10.22 -7.59 -5.93
N ARG A 63 -9.70 -7.96 -4.74
CA ARG A 63 -10.34 -7.69 -3.45
C ARG A 63 -10.22 -6.23 -3.01
N ILE A 64 -9.06 -5.63 -3.16
CA ILE A 64 -8.79 -4.27 -2.64
C ILE A 64 -8.79 -3.18 -3.72
N GLY A 65 -8.82 -3.56 -4.99
CA GLY A 65 -8.76 -2.64 -6.13
C GLY A 65 -7.34 -2.27 -6.54
N GLU A 66 -7.21 -1.72 -7.75
CA GLU A 66 -5.93 -1.43 -8.39
C GLU A 66 -5.10 -0.41 -7.61
N LEU A 67 -5.70 0.72 -7.22
CA LEU A 67 -4.98 1.78 -6.51
C LEU A 67 -4.45 1.31 -5.16
N ALA A 68 -5.29 0.64 -4.36
CA ALA A 68 -4.91 0.11 -3.06
C ALA A 68 -3.80 -0.96 -3.20
N TYR A 69 -3.87 -1.78 -4.24
CA TYR A 69 -2.83 -2.75 -4.54
C TYR A 69 -1.50 -2.07 -4.88
N GLU A 70 -1.50 -1.09 -5.79
CA GLU A 70 -0.28 -0.36 -6.17
C GLU A 70 0.34 0.38 -4.97
N VAL A 71 -0.49 1.00 -4.12
CA VAL A 71 -0.03 1.67 -2.91
C VAL A 71 0.57 0.66 -1.94
N THR A 72 -0.17 -0.38 -1.55
CA THR A 72 0.25 -1.28 -0.46
C THR A 72 1.36 -2.24 -0.85
N GLN A 73 1.40 -2.71 -2.11
CA GLN A 73 2.33 -3.74 -2.56
C GLN A 73 3.52 -3.19 -3.36
N ASN A 74 3.33 -2.07 -4.05
CA ASN A 74 4.35 -1.48 -4.93
C ASN A 74 4.86 -0.12 -4.44
N ALA A 75 4.50 0.29 -3.21
CA ALA A 75 4.89 1.55 -2.58
C ALA A 75 4.57 2.79 -3.47
N ALA A 76 3.46 2.72 -4.21
CA ALA A 76 2.96 3.89 -4.92
C ALA A 76 2.34 4.89 -3.93
N THR A 77 2.19 6.14 -4.36
CA THR A 77 1.53 7.19 -3.60
C THR A 77 0.32 7.67 -4.39
N GLU A 78 -0.85 7.72 -3.75
CA GLU A 78 -2.04 8.31 -4.35
C GLU A 78 -1.87 9.82 -4.55
N ARG A 79 -2.67 10.41 -5.44
CA ARG A 79 -2.61 11.85 -5.68
C ARG A 79 -3.13 12.62 -4.45
N ALA A 80 -2.42 13.67 -4.05
CA ALA A 80 -2.83 14.55 -2.96
C ALA A 80 -4.23 15.14 -3.16
N PHE A 81 -5.01 15.27 -2.10
CA PHE A 81 -6.37 15.81 -2.06
C PHE A 81 -7.41 14.98 -2.87
N THR A 82 -7.15 13.71 -3.14
CA THR A 82 -8.09 12.85 -3.84
C THR A 82 -8.48 11.62 -3.04
N GLY A 83 -7.83 11.36 -1.92
CA GLY A 83 -8.10 10.23 -1.04
C GLY A 83 -9.40 10.43 -0.26
N GLU A 84 -10.15 9.35 -0.06
CA GLU A 84 -11.45 9.36 0.62
C GLU A 84 -11.35 9.89 2.06
N TYR A 85 -10.24 9.61 2.74
CA TYR A 85 -10.08 9.91 4.17
C TYR A 85 -9.25 11.16 4.45
N ASP A 86 -8.87 11.97 3.45
CA ASP A 86 -8.14 13.22 3.66
C ASP A 86 -8.97 14.19 4.51
N ASP A 87 -10.17 14.53 4.04
CA ASP A 87 -11.12 15.44 4.71
C ASP A 87 -12.30 14.69 5.37
N PHE A 88 -11.99 13.62 6.11
CA PHE A 88 -12.98 12.77 6.77
C PHE A 88 -12.64 12.60 8.26
N PHE A 89 -13.49 13.09 9.19
CA PHE A 89 -13.21 13.19 10.62
C PHE A 89 -14.32 12.56 11.49
N GLU A 90 -14.97 11.51 11.02
CA GLU A 90 -15.93 10.77 11.84
C GLU A 90 -15.22 9.90 12.88
N LYS A 91 -15.94 9.55 13.96
CA LYS A 91 -15.41 8.73 15.05
C LYS A 91 -15.26 7.27 14.61
N ASP A 92 -14.02 6.80 14.48
CA ASP A 92 -13.74 5.54 13.85
C ASP A 92 -12.36 4.95 14.10
N LEU A 93 -12.19 3.75 13.53
CA LEU A 93 -10.94 3.00 13.47
C LEU A 93 -10.48 2.87 12.01
N TYR A 94 -9.23 3.18 11.74
CA TYR A 94 -8.59 2.93 10.45
C TYR A 94 -7.78 1.64 10.50
N VAL A 95 -8.08 0.71 9.61
CA VAL A 95 -7.41 -0.60 9.53
C VAL A 95 -6.68 -0.74 8.20
N ASP A 96 -5.66 -1.60 8.15
CA ASP A 96 -4.98 -1.96 6.91
C ASP A 96 -5.97 -2.64 5.94
N VAL A 97 -6.09 -2.13 4.74
CA VAL A 97 -6.98 -2.66 3.70
C VAL A 97 -6.63 -4.11 3.31
N VAL A 98 -5.37 -4.52 3.49
CA VAL A 98 -4.88 -5.86 3.14
C VAL A 98 -5.17 -6.87 4.25
N SER A 99 -4.76 -6.58 5.48
CA SER A 99 -4.82 -7.53 6.61
C SER A 99 -6.01 -7.31 7.54
N GLY A 100 -6.62 -6.11 7.53
CA GLY A 100 -7.64 -5.71 8.51
C GLY A 100 -7.07 -5.41 9.89
N GLU A 101 -5.73 -5.31 10.06
CA GLU A 101 -5.17 -4.94 11.36
C GLU A 101 -5.42 -3.47 11.68
N PRO A 102 -5.77 -3.13 12.93
CA PRO A 102 -5.94 -1.76 13.37
C PRO A 102 -4.63 -0.99 13.33
N LEU A 103 -4.67 0.20 12.73
CA LEU A 103 -3.48 1.04 12.54
C LEU A 103 -3.60 2.39 13.25
N PHE A 104 -4.71 3.10 13.06
CA PHE A 104 -4.91 4.45 13.58
C PHE A 104 -6.34 4.64 14.09
N THR A 105 -6.52 5.68 14.90
CA THR A 105 -7.86 6.12 15.35
C THR A 105 -8.17 7.53 14.86
N SER A 106 -9.46 7.87 14.80
CA SER A 106 -9.87 9.24 14.50
C SER A 106 -9.46 10.25 15.57
N LEU A 107 -9.15 9.79 16.79
CA LEU A 107 -8.69 10.65 17.88
C LEU A 107 -7.29 11.23 17.62
N ASP A 108 -6.49 10.49 16.86
CA ASP A 108 -5.12 10.85 16.50
C ASP A 108 -5.05 11.58 15.15
N LYS A 109 -6.18 11.63 14.44
CA LYS A 109 -6.29 12.25 13.12
C LYS A 109 -6.44 13.77 13.24
N TYR A 110 -5.73 14.51 12.39
CA TYR A 110 -5.84 15.96 12.33
C TYR A 110 -5.66 16.47 10.88
N ASP A 111 -6.16 17.68 10.62
CA ASP A 111 -5.94 18.35 9.34
C ASP A 111 -4.54 18.98 9.32
N SER A 112 -3.65 18.37 8.55
CA SER A 112 -2.29 18.90 8.33
C SER A 112 -2.17 19.73 7.05
N GLY A 113 -3.22 19.76 6.21
CA GLY A 113 -3.21 20.43 4.91
C GLY A 113 -2.29 19.79 3.87
N CYS A 114 -1.76 18.59 4.10
CA CYS A 114 -0.83 17.94 3.17
C CYS A 114 -1.50 17.22 2.01
N GLY A 115 -2.81 16.98 2.08
CA GLY A 115 -3.61 16.31 1.06
C GLY A 115 -3.67 14.79 1.19
N TRP A 116 -3.30 14.27 2.35
CA TRP A 116 -3.44 12.88 2.78
C TRP A 116 -3.86 12.82 4.25
N PRO A 117 -4.55 11.75 4.68
CA PRO A 117 -4.82 11.50 6.09
C PRO A 117 -3.57 11.64 6.93
N ALA A 118 -3.62 12.48 7.95
CA ALA A 118 -2.51 12.72 8.86
C ALA A 118 -2.88 12.32 10.29
N PHE A 119 -1.99 11.55 10.93
CA PHE A 119 -2.16 11.06 12.29
C PHE A 119 -0.96 11.44 13.15
N THR A 120 -1.18 11.64 14.45
CA THR A 120 -0.11 11.95 15.40
C THR A 120 0.66 10.73 15.85
N HIS A 121 -0.01 9.57 16.00
CA HIS A 121 0.59 8.29 16.37
C HIS A 121 -0.29 7.10 15.94
N PRO A 122 0.27 5.90 15.79
CA PRO A 122 -0.49 4.69 15.55
C PRO A 122 -1.23 4.25 16.82
N ILE A 123 -2.25 3.39 16.65
CA ILE A 123 -3.05 2.84 17.77
C ILE A 123 -2.21 2.06 18.79
N ALA A 124 -1.09 1.51 18.38
CA ALA A 124 -0.09 0.87 19.19
C ALA A 124 1.28 0.97 18.47
N GLU A 125 2.37 1.05 19.22
CA GLU A 125 3.72 1.18 18.67
C GLU A 125 4.09 0.00 17.75
N ASP A 126 3.58 -1.18 18.02
CA ASP A 126 3.81 -2.40 17.24
C ASP A 126 2.82 -2.61 16.08
N ALA A 127 1.88 -1.69 15.86
CA ALA A 127 0.95 -1.76 14.73
C ALA A 127 1.62 -1.41 13.39
N VAL A 128 2.69 -0.62 13.43
CA VAL A 128 3.43 -0.19 12.25
C VAL A 128 4.92 -0.48 12.40
N THR A 129 5.62 -0.56 11.28
CA THR A 129 7.08 -0.63 11.22
C THR A 129 7.61 0.52 10.42
N GLU A 130 8.76 1.06 10.81
CA GLU A 130 9.41 2.17 10.16
C GLU A 130 10.67 1.68 9.44
N LYS A 131 10.81 2.03 8.17
CA LYS A 131 11.98 1.71 7.36
C LYS A 131 12.57 3.00 6.78
N ARG A 132 13.89 3.12 6.84
CA ARG A 132 14.57 4.24 6.21
C ARG A 132 14.44 4.17 4.69
N ASP A 133 13.82 5.16 4.10
CA ASP A 133 13.69 5.33 2.66
C ASP A 133 14.69 6.36 2.15
N LEU A 134 15.53 5.95 1.20
CA LEU A 134 16.55 6.80 0.54
C LEU A 134 16.16 7.13 -0.90
N SER A 135 14.93 6.84 -1.31
CA SER A 135 14.43 7.17 -2.63
C SER A 135 14.30 8.69 -2.83
N HIS A 136 14.24 9.12 -4.07
CA HIS A 136 13.98 10.51 -4.45
C HIS A 136 14.97 11.56 -3.89
N PHE A 137 16.22 11.15 -3.58
CA PHE A 137 17.27 12.03 -3.02
C PHE A 137 16.92 12.69 -1.67
N MET A 138 15.92 12.19 -0.97
CA MET A 138 15.55 12.60 0.38
C MET A 138 15.68 11.42 1.34
N VAL A 139 15.95 11.73 2.61
CA VAL A 139 15.90 10.72 3.68
C VAL A 139 14.53 10.84 4.31
N CYS A 140 13.65 9.90 3.96
CA CYS A 140 12.32 9.78 4.54
C CYS A 140 12.24 8.51 5.39
N THR A 141 11.27 8.43 6.27
CA THR A 141 10.96 7.21 7.02
C THR A 141 9.65 6.65 6.48
N GLU A 142 9.73 5.54 5.76
CA GLU A 142 8.57 4.79 5.26
C GLU A 142 7.85 4.13 6.43
N VAL A 143 6.53 4.18 6.43
CA VAL A 143 5.65 3.51 7.38
C VAL A 143 4.96 2.35 6.68
N ARG A 144 5.04 1.16 7.29
CA ARG A 144 4.42 -0.07 6.80
C ARG A 144 3.61 -0.74 7.89
N SER A 145 2.55 -1.48 7.52
CA SER A 145 1.80 -2.28 8.49
C SER A 145 2.63 -3.46 9.01
N ALA A 146 2.49 -3.79 10.29
CA ALA A 146 3.33 -4.81 10.92
C ALA A 146 3.00 -6.23 10.44
N LYS A 147 1.72 -6.54 10.13
CA LYS A 147 1.30 -7.90 9.75
C LYS A 147 1.42 -8.19 8.27
N ALA A 148 0.98 -7.25 7.41
CA ALA A 148 0.95 -7.47 5.97
C ALA A 148 2.16 -6.89 5.25
N ASP A 149 3.01 -6.13 5.95
CA ASP A 149 4.10 -5.34 5.36
C ASP A 149 3.59 -4.42 4.22
N SER A 150 2.33 -3.95 4.35
CA SER A 150 1.73 -3.01 3.41
C SER A 150 2.42 -1.65 3.51
N HIS A 151 2.82 -1.08 2.40
CA HIS A 151 3.22 0.33 2.38
C HIS A 151 2.02 1.20 2.74
N LEU A 152 2.16 2.05 3.75
CA LEU A 152 1.10 2.94 4.22
C LEU A 152 1.37 4.39 3.80
N GLY A 153 2.60 4.84 3.92
CA GLY A 153 3.02 6.22 3.69
C GLY A 153 4.34 6.52 4.36
N HIS A 154 4.47 7.71 4.92
CA HIS A 154 5.71 8.18 5.56
C HIS A 154 5.43 8.91 6.86
N VAL A 155 6.41 8.93 7.76
CA VAL A 155 6.40 9.73 8.98
C VAL A 155 7.41 10.87 8.88
N PHE A 156 6.99 12.06 9.33
CA PHE A 156 7.74 13.32 9.32
C PHE A 156 7.82 13.90 10.74
N ASN A 157 8.83 14.75 10.99
CA ASN A 157 9.08 15.41 12.28
C ASN A 157 8.51 16.85 12.30
N ASP A 158 7.42 17.09 11.60
CA ASP A 158 6.76 18.39 11.49
C ASP A 158 5.30 18.35 11.96
N GLY A 159 4.97 17.35 12.77
CA GLY A 159 3.68 17.20 13.41
C GLY A 159 3.46 18.14 14.60
N PRO A 160 2.27 18.08 15.26
CA PRO A 160 1.94 18.89 16.43
C PRO A 160 2.91 18.61 17.59
N SER A 161 3.45 19.68 18.20
CA SER A 161 4.40 19.59 19.31
C SER A 161 3.83 18.93 20.57
N GLU A 162 2.51 19.00 20.74
CA GLU A 162 1.76 18.38 21.83
C GLU A 162 1.73 16.85 21.71
N SER A 163 2.04 16.31 20.52
CA SER A 163 1.99 14.88 20.17
C SER A 163 3.35 14.40 19.67
N GLU A 164 4.42 14.70 20.39
CA GLU A 164 5.80 14.29 20.09
C GLU A 164 6.37 14.85 18.77
N GLY A 165 5.63 15.70 18.07
CA GLY A 165 6.08 16.34 16.84
C GLY A 165 6.10 15.43 15.61
N LEU A 166 5.49 14.24 15.67
CA LEU A 166 5.41 13.32 14.56
C LEU A 166 4.14 13.54 13.73
N ARG A 167 4.26 13.36 12.41
CA ARG A 167 3.15 13.35 11.46
C ARG A 167 3.24 12.11 10.60
N TYR A 168 2.34 11.16 10.83
CA TYR A 168 2.13 10.00 9.98
C TYR A 168 1.23 10.40 8.82
N CYS A 169 1.81 10.56 7.63
CA CYS A 169 1.12 10.94 6.41
C CYS A 169 0.83 9.66 5.62
N ILE A 170 -0.44 9.24 5.61
CA ILE A 170 -0.85 7.90 5.20
C ILE A 170 -1.75 7.98 3.95
N ASN A 171 -1.55 7.09 2.99
CA ASN A 171 -2.42 6.99 1.83
C ASN A 171 -3.81 6.49 2.23
N SER A 172 -4.88 7.18 1.83
CA SER A 172 -6.25 6.71 2.02
C SER A 172 -6.47 5.31 1.43
N ALA A 173 -5.89 5.06 0.26
CA ALA A 173 -6.00 3.78 -0.43
C ALA A 173 -5.38 2.59 0.33
N ALA A 174 -4.50 2.84 1.31
CA ALA A 174 -3.94 1.81 2.19
C ALA A 174 -4.83 1.49 3.39
N LEU A 175 -5.84 2.31 3.63
CA LEU A 175 -6.72 2.24 4.79
C LEU A 175 -8.11 1.73 4.43
N ARG A 176 -8.78 1.13 5.40
CA ARG A 176 -10.21 0.88 5.43
C ARG A 176 -10.79 1.46 6.72
N PHE A 177 -11.85 2.19 6.57
CA PHE A 177 -12.62 2.75 7.66
C PHE A 177 -13.53 1.72 8.31
N VAL A 178 -13.60 1.70 9.64
CA VAL A 178 -14.53 0.89 10.42
C VAL A 178 -15.30 1.82 11.36
N PRO A 179 -16.59 2.10 11.09
CA PRO A 179 -17.41 2.95 11.92
C PRO A 179 -17.45 2.48 13.37
N TYR A 180 -17.50 3.39 14.31
CA TYR A 180 -17.56 3.07 15.74
C TYR A 180 -18.72 2.12 16.07
N GLU A 181 -19.86 2.28 15.40
CA GLU A 181 -21.04 1.45 15.59
C GLU A 181 -20.82 0.01 15.12
N ASP A 182 -20.00 -0.19 14.10
CA ASP A 182 -19.77 -1.50 13.46
C ASP A 182 -18.60 -2.26 14.08
N MET A 183 -17.82 -1.64 14.98
CA MET A 183 -16.62 -2.26 15.56
C MET A 183 -16.89 -3.60 16.22
N ASP A 184 -18.01 -3.74 16.94
CA ASP A 184 -18.36 -5.01 17.60
C ASP A 184 -18.70 -6.10 16.57
N ALA A 185 -19.46 -5.74 15.54
CA ALA A 185 -19.89 -6.66 14.49
C ALA A 185 -18.71 -7.14 13.63
N GLU A 186 -17.71 -6.26 13.41
CA GLU A 186 -16.52 -6.56 12.63
C GLU A 186 -15.36 -7.14 13.46
N GLY A 187 -15.55 -7.37 14.77
CA GLY A 187 -14.53 -7.99 15.64
C GLY A 187 -13.51 -7.03 16.23
N TYR A 188 -13.75 -5.74 16.14
CA TYR A 188 -12.90 -4.68 16.70
C TYR A 188 -13.40 -4.12 18.05
N GLY A 189 -14.39 -4.75 18.68
CA GLY A 189 -15.06 -4.25 19.88
C GLY A 189 -14.13 -3.90 21.04
N LYS A 190 -12.97 -4.58 21.19
CA LYS A 190 -11.97 -4.26 22.19
C LYS A 190 -11.36 -2.85 22.06
N TYR A 191 -11.40 -2.26 20.88
CA TYR A 191 -10.85 -0.92 20.61
C TYR A 191 -11.84 0.20 20.91
N ARG A 192 -13.10 -0.12 21.20
CA ARG A 192 -14.11 0.90 21.61
C ARG A 192 -13.70 1.66 22.86
N ALA A 193 -13.01 0.98 23.78
CA ALA A 193 -12.52 1.60 25.02
C ALA A 193 -11.54 2.76 24.78
N VAL A 194 -10.90 2.85 23.62
CA VAL A 194 -10.03 3.98 23.25
C VAL A 194 -10.84 5.26 23.05
N PHE A 195 -12.13 5.14 22.72
CA PHE A 195 -13.05 6.25 22.42
C PHE A 195 -13.94 6.66 23.60
N GLU A 196 -13.87 5.98 24.72
CA GLU A 196 -14.62 6.25 25.96
C GLU A 196 -13.80 7.09 26.94
#